data_eaed8b6dc0b429e049d889d2aeededf9
#
_entry.id   eaed8b6dc0b429e049d889d2aeededf9
#
_cell.length_a   1.000
_cell.length_b   1.000
_cell.length_c   1.000
_cell.angle_alpha   90.00
_cell.angle_beta   90.00
_cell.angle_gamma   90.00
#
_symmetry.space_group_name_H-M   'P 1'
#
loop_
_entity.id
_entity.type
_entity.pdbx_description
1 polymer ?
#
loop_
_entity_poly.entity_id
_entity_poly.type
_entity_poly.pdbx_seq_one_letter_code
_entity_poly.pdbx_strand_id
1 'polypeptide(L)'
;MTPRDFGRTGHRVSPLGFGAMQVGDPRVDEADAARMLHGALDLGITLIDTARSYGLSEERVGRHLSARRDEFVLSTKVGYGIDGVPDWTYDCVMAGVDETRDRLRTDVIDVVHLHSCPIEVLEHGEVIRALERSRELGKLRVVAYSGDDAALAYAVRCGRFQSVQASVSVCDQQAAGVLADAADRGLGVIAKRVFAGRPWAPLSHEADDAHREYRRRYSALAEAGLPEPDDGWDAAALRFAASTPGVACVLVGGTNLGHLRRNVAVIESLVHGARARIAGESVESLLGNRFVDRLPDASCPAPGSPPTAATPTRRDGIGGSHSAAMHDRGDGSEGVPANKAIPEERLGRYPLDAGDAAHEERLGRGPLAPAIAAPPRLGRDPSNSIAAEPQEHAVIRATWQRVGADWRGLV
;
A
#
# COMPACT_ATOMS: atom_id res chain seq x y z
N MET A 1 -10.51 5.86 14.53
CA MET A 1 -11.05 6.32 13.18
C MET A 1 -12.42 5.70 12.92
N THR A 2 -13.37 6.41 12.29
CA THR A 2 -14.69 5.85 11.93
C THR A 2 -14.58 5.08 10.62
N PRO A 3 -14.90 3.77 10.57
CA PRO A 3 -14.87 2.99 9.36
C PRO A 3 -15.88 3.50 8.31
N ARG A 4 -15.56 3.33 7.02
CA ARG A 4 -16.38 3.66 5.86
C ARG A 4 -16.78 2.40 5.10
N ASP A 5 -17.84 2.46 4.32
CA ASP A 5 -18.18 1.38 3.40
C ASP A 5 -17.11 1.25 2.32
N PHE A 6 -16.66 0.03 2.09
CA PHE A 6 -15.69 -0.30 1.06
C PHE A 6 -16.43 -0.67 -0.24
N GLY A 7 -16.98 0.32 -0.90
CA GLY A 7 -17.88 0.12 -2.03
C GLY A 7 -19.08 -0.75 -1.65
N ARG A 8 -19.46 -1.67 -2.54
CA ARG A 8 -20.52 -2.67 -2.30
C ARG A 8 -19.98 -4.04 -1.90
N THR A 9 -18.75 -4.10 -1.39
CA THR A 9 -18.10 -5.36 -1.02
C THR A 9 -18.69 -6.02 0.25
N GLY A 10 -19.49 -5.29 1.01
CA GLY A 10 -19.97 -5.70 2.33
C GLY A 10 -18.95 -5.46 3.45
N HIS A 11 -17.75 -5.03 3.14
CA HIS A 11 -16.73 -4.67 4.14
C HIS A 11 -16.80 -3.18 4.49
N ARG A 12 -16.34 -2.87 5.70
CA ARG A 12 -16.09 -1.51 6.17
C ARG A 12 -14.62 -1.38 6.56
N VAL A 13 -13.97 -0.30 6.13
CA VAL A 13 -12.54 -0.07 6.35
C VAL A 13 -12.30 1.29 6.99
N SER A 14 -11.25 1.40 7.78
CA SER A 14 -10.75 2.71 8.25
C SER A 14 -10.27 3.55 7.06
N PRO A 15 -10.40 4.88 7.13
CA PRO A 15 -9.91 5.77 6.06
C PRO A 15 -8.41 5.66 5.80
N LEU A 16 -7.65 5.17 6.78
CA LEU A 16 -6.23 4.84 6.70
C LEU A 16 -6.06 3.33 6.81
N GLY A 17 -5.35 2.72 5.87
CA GLY A 17 -4.93 1.33 5.87
C GLY A 17 -3.43 1.22 6.07
N PHE A 18 -2.96 0.06 6.51
CA PHE A 18 -1.55 -0.24 6.68
C PHE A 18 -1.03 -1.10 5.53
N GLY A 19 -0.10 -0.54 4.73
CA GLY A 19 0.65 -1.27 3.72
C GLY A 19 1.85 -1.98 4.36
N ALA A 20 1.83 -3.30 4.35
CA ALA A 20 2.79 -4.13 5.07
C ALA A 20 4.08 -4.44 4.29
N MET A 21 4.34 -3.76 3.16
CA MET A 21 5.52 -4.03 2.33
C MET A 21 6.82 -3.89 3.13
N GLN A 22 6.99 -2.81 3.87
CA GLN A 22 8.23 -2.54 4.62
C GLN A 22 8.45 -3.51 5.78
N VAL A 23 7.40 -4.02 6.40
CA VAL A 23 7.55 -5.06 7.44
C VAL A 23 7.88 -6.44 6.84
N GLY A 24 7.83 -6.57 5.52
CA GLY A 24 8.29 -7.76 4.79
C GLY A 24 9.78 -7.78 4.50
N ASP A 25 10.50 -6.67 4.69
CA ASP A 25 11.96 -6.61 4.49
C ASP A 25 12.67 -7.54 5.50
N PRO A 26 13.51 -8.48 5.04
CA PRO A 26 14.26 -9.38 5.93
C PRO A 26 15.20 -8.65 6.92
N ARG A 27 15.58 -7.41 6.61
CA ARG A 27 16.42 -6.58 7.50
C ARG A 27 15.64 -5.99 8.68
N VAL A 28 14.33 -5.98 8.63
CA VAL A 28 13.47 -5.55 9.75
C VAL A 28 13.41 -6.68 10.77
N ASP A 29 13.73 -6.35 12.01
CA ASP A 29 13.66 -7.31 13.13
C ASP A 29 12.22 -7.81 13.32
N GLU A 30 12.08 -9.07 13.71
CA GLU A 30 10.78 -9.73 13.87
C GLU A 30 9.91 -9.07 14.95
N ALA A 31 10.54 -8.60 16.05
CA ALA A 31 9.82 -7.89 17.10
C ALA A 31 9.36 -6.49 16.64
N ASP A 32 10.15 -5.83 15.78
CA ASP A 32 9.75 -4.55 15.18
C ASP A 32 8.59 -4.73 14.20
N ALA A 33 8.63 -5.78 13.37
CA ALA A 33 7.53 -6.11 12.48
C ALA A 33 6.24 -6.42 13.27
N ALA A 34 6.32 -7.24 14.31
CA ALA A 34 5.20 -7.55 15.21
C ALA A 34 4.64 -6.28 15.86
N ARG A 35 5.51 -5.41 16.39
CA ARG A 35 5.12 -4.14 17.02
C ARG A 35 4.39 -3.23 16.05
N MET A 36 4.83 -3.15 14.79
CA MET A 36 4.17 -2.36 13.75
C MET A 36 2.79 -2.92 13.40
N LEU A 37 2.69 -4.23 13.19
CA LEU A 37 1.44 -4.90 12.83
C LEU A 37 0.39 -4.78 13.92
N HIS A 38 0.73 -5.10 15.17
CA HIS A 38 -0.17 -4.91 16.32
C HIS A 38 -0.51 -3.44 16.53
N GLY A 39 0.51 -2.56 16.48
CA GLY A 39 0.32 -1.13 16.65
C GLY A 39 -0.61 -0.51 15.60
N ALA A 40 -0.62 -1.01 14.37
CA ALA A 40 -1.58 -0.58 13.35
C ALA A 40 -3.03 -0.86 13.76
N LEU A 41 -3.33 -2.08 14.22
CA LEU A 41 -4.66 -2.45 14.71
C LEU A 41 -5.04 -1.65 15.97
N ASP A 42 -4.11 -1.50 16.93
CA ASP A 42 -4.33 -0.75 18.17
C ASP A 42 -4.61 0.74 17.94
N LEU A 43 -4.13 1.29 16.81
CA LEU A 43 -4.46 2.64 16.34
C LEU A 43 -5.79 2.73 15.60
N GLY A 44 -6.55 1.63 15.50
CA GLY A 44 -7.85 1.56 14.85
C GLY A 44 -7.77 1.49 13.31
N ILE A 45 -6.66 1.05 12.75
CA ILE A 45 -6.54 0.68 11.34
C ILE A 45 -7.19 -0.68 11.15
N THR A 46 -8.12 -0.78 10.20
CA THR A 46 -8.89 -2.00 9.93
C THR A 46 -8.69 -2.57 8.52
N LEU A 47 -7.73 -2.06 7.75
CA LEU A 47 -7.29 -2.63 6.48
C LEU A 47 -5.79 -2.89 6.54
N ILE A 48 -5.39 -4.15 6.39
CA ILE A 48 -3.99 -4.57 6.26
C ILE A 48 -3.78 -5.06 4.84
N ASP A 49 -2.88 -4.39 4.09
CA ASP A 49 -2.58 -4.71 2.70
C ASP A 49 -1.16 -5.25 2.56
N THR A 50 -1.04 -6.41 1.94
CA THR A 50 0.22 -7.09 1.66
C THR A 50 0.31 -7.56 0.21
N ALA A 51 1.31 -8.35 -0.15
CA ALA A 51 1.43 -9.07 -1.41
C ALA A 51 2.45 -10.21 -1.28
N ARG A 52 2.33 -11.22 -2.15
CA ARG A 52 3.29 -12.34 -2.25
C ARG A 52 4.73 -11.86 -2.49
N SER A 53 4.89 -10.81 -3.29
CA SER A 53 6.19 -10.24 -3.64
C SER A 53 6.83 -9.35 -2.57
N TYR A 54 6.19 -9.18 -1.40
CA TYR A 54 6.70 -8.31 -0.33
C TYR A 54 7.55 -9.07 0.70
N GLY A 55 8.48 -9.90 0.25
CA GLY A 55 9.39 -10.65 1.11
C GLY A 55 8.65 -11.47 2.17
N LEU A 56 8.94 -11.23 3.44
CA LEU A 56 8.34 -11.95 4.58
C LEU A 56 6.97 -11.40 5.03
N SER A 57 6.38 -10.47 4.25
CA SER A 57 5.19 -9.73 4.72
C SER A 57 4.00 -10.63 5.01
N GLU A 58 3.65 -11.56 4.09
CA GLU A 58 2.52 -12.48 4.30
C GLU A 58 2.74 -13.40 5.50
N GLU A 59 3.93 -13.97 5.65
CA GLU A 59 4.28 -14.84 6.78
C GLU A 59 4.22 -14.08 8.12
N ARG A 60 4.69 -12.84 8.16
CA ARG A 60 4.67 -11.99 9.36
C ARG A 60 3.25 -11.57 9.72
N VAL A 61 2.44 -11.17 8.74
CA VAL A 61 1.01 -10.89 8.96
C VAL A 61 0.31 -12.14 9.51
N GLY A 62 0.51 -13.31 8.89
CA GLY A 62 -0.07 -14.58 9.34
C GLY A 62 0.41 -14.99 10.73
N ARG A 63 1.68 -14.78 11.04
CA ARG A 63 2.27 -15.15 12.35
C ARG A 63 1.75 -14.28 13.48
N HIS A 64 1.68 -12.98 13.26
CA HIS A 64 1.39 -12.03 14.33
C HIS A 64 -0.07 -11.63 14.44
N LEU A 65 -0.84 -11.67 13.33
CA LEU A 65 -2.21 -11.18 13.33
C LEU A 65 -3.29 -12.27 13.20
N SER A 66 -2.93 -13.55 13.05
CA SER A 66 -3.94 -14.63 12.94
C SER A 66 -4.88 -14.70 14.14
N ALA A 67 -4.40 -14.45 15.35
CA ALA A 67 -5.21 -14.39 16.56
C ALA A 67 -6.15 -13.16 16.63
N ARG A 68 -5.93 -12.17 15.76
CA ARG A 68 -6.73 -10.92 15.67
C ARG A 68 -7.44 -10.81 14.31
N ARG A 69 -7.61 -11.93 13.61
CA ARG A 69 -8.09 -11.99 12.21
C ARG A 69 -9.41 -11.23 11.98
N ASP A 70 -10.30 -11.25 12.93
CA ASP A 70 -11.63 -10.62 12.86
C ASP A 70 -11.62 -9.11 13.06
N GLU A 71 -10.47 -8.52 13.43
CA GLU A 71 -10.34 -7.08 13.67
C GLU A 71 -10.05 -6.28 12.39
N PHE A 72 -9.72 -6.95 11.26
CA PHE A 72 -9.30 -6.26 10.05
C PHE A 72 -9.73 -6.95 8.75
N VAL A 73 -9.83 -6.16 7.70
CA VAL A 73 -9.95 -6.61 6.31
C VAL A 73 -8.56 -6.92 5.78
N LEU A 74 -8.33 -8.16 5.37
CA LEU A 74 -7.05 -8.64 4.84
C LEU A 74 -7.04 -8.51 3.32
N SER A 75 -6.12 -7.72 2.80
CA SER A 75 -5.90 -7.48 1.38
C SER A 75 -4.53 -7.99 0.95
N THR A 76 -4.49 -8.73 -0.15
CA THR A 76 -3.23 -9.20 -0.75
C THR A 76 -3.30 -9.24 -2.26
N LYS A 77 -2.20 -9.66 -2.91
CA LYS A 77 -2.04 -9.60 -4.37
C LYS A 77 -1.36 -10.86 -4.90
N VAL A 78 -1.84 -11.34 -6.05
CA VAL A 78 -1.36 -12.55 -6.74
C VAL A 78 -1.21 -12.29 -8.24
N GLY A 79 -0.67 -13.27 -8.98
CA GLY A 79 -0.61 -13.26 -10.45
C GLY A 79 0.71 -13.76 -11.00
N TYR A 80 1.77 -13.80 -10.18
CA TYR A 80 3.11 -14.19 -10.60
C TYR A 80 3.94 -14.79 -9.44
N GLY A 81 5.10 -15.37 -9.80
CA GLY A 81 6.10 -15.84 -8.84
C GLY A 81 5.73 -17.16 -8.17
N ILE A 82 5.03 -18.06 -8.85
CA ILE A 82 4.80 -19.45 -8.43
C ILE A 82 5.85 -20.35 -9.09
N ASP A 83 6.60 -21.09 -8.29
CA ASP A 83 7.66 -21.95 -8.80
C ASP A 83 7.11 -23.00 -9.78
N GLY A 84 7.70 -23.05 -10.98
CA GLY A 84 7.33 -23.98 -12.02
C GLY A 84 6.00 -23.70 -12.74
N VAL A 85 5.31 -22.61 -12.43
CA VAL A 85 4.07 -22.20 -13.08
C VAL A 85 4.26 -20.87 -13.81
N PRO A 86 3.91 -20.75 -15.10
CA PRO A 86 4.04 -19.51 -15.82
C PRO A 86 3.21 -18.38 -15.19
N ASP A 87 3.79 -17.18 -15.11
CA ASP A 87 3.11 -15.98 -14.60
C ASP A 87 1.86 -15.67 -15.44
N TRP A 88 0.86 -15.05 -14.81
CA TRP A 88 -0.36 -14.60 -15.46
C TRP A 88 -1.20 -15.68 -16.13
N THR A 89 -1.09 -16.91 -15.66
CA THR A 89 -1.97 -18.02 -16.05
C THR A 89 -3.06 -18.30 -15.02
N TYR A 90 -4.10 -19.02 -15.42
CA TYR A 90 -5.14 -19.50 -14.50
C TYR A 90 -4.54 -20.25 -13.32
N ASP A 91 -3.64 -21.20 -13.61
CA ASP A 91 -3.02 -22.05 -12.59
C ASP A 91 -2.12 -21.25 -11.65
N CYS A 92 -1.38 -20.24 -12.16
CA CYS A 92 -0.57 -19.36 -11.34
C CYS A 92 -1.41 -18.57 -10.33
N VAL A 93 -2.56 -18.05 -10.74
CA VAL A 93 -3.47 -17.33 -9.85
C VAL A 93 -4.09 -18.27 -8.81
N MET A 94 -4.53 -19.48 -9.23
CA MET A 94 -5.11 -20.47 -8.31
C MET A 94 -4.10 -20.91 -7.25
N ALA A 95 -2.90 -21.31 -7.66
CA ALA A 95 -1.82 -21.70 -6.76
C ALA A 95 -1.39 -20.52 -5.87
N GLY A 96 -1.31 -19.30 -6.44
CA GLY A 96 -0.99 -18.08 -5.71
C GLY A 96 -1.96 -17.81 -4.58
N VAL A 97 -3.26 -18.00 -4.79
CA VAL A 97 -4.27 -17.85 -3.73
C VAL A 97 -4.08 -18.88 -2.63
N ASP A 98 -3.79 -20.14 -2.98
CA ASP A 98 -3.61 -21.22 -2.00
C ASP A 98 -2.35 -20.96 -1.14
N GLU A 99 -1.18 -20.73 -1.75
CA GLU A 99 0.04 -20.42 -1.01
C GLU A 99 -0.08 -19.17 -0.12
N THR A 100 -0.77 -18.16 -0.61
CA THR A 100 -1.03 -16.93 0.17
C THR A 100 -1.88 -17.21 1.40
N ARG A 101 -2.90 -18.07 1.30
CA ARG A 101 -3.73 -18.49 2.46
C ARG A 101 -2.88 -19.21 3.51
N ASP A 102 -1.98 -20.09 3.07
CA ASP A 102 -1.07 -20.82 3.95
C ASP A 102 -0.12 -19.86 4.68
N ARG A 103 0.53 -18.92 3.97
CA ARG A 103 1.43 -17.92 4.56
C ARG A 103 0.70 -17.01 5.54
N LEU A 104 -0.50 -16.55 5.19
CA LEU A 104 -1.34 -15.67 5.99
C LEU A 104 -2.07 -16.42 7.13
N ARG A 105 -1.99 -17.77 7.18
CA ARG A 105 -2.65 -18.63 8.17
C ARG A 105 -4.14 -18.33 8.29
N THR A 106 -4.83 -18.26 7.16
CA THR A 106 -6.26 -17.96 7.08
C THR A 106 -6.97 -18.86 6.09
N ASP A 107 -8.18 -19.28 6.41
CA ASP A 107 -9.01 -20.05 5.48
C ASP A 107 -9.60 -19.17 4.37
N VAL A 108 -9.82 -17.88 4.65
CA VAL A 108 -10.46 -16.95 3.72
C VAL A 108 -9.73 -15.61 3.74
N ILE A 109 -9.36 -15.11 2.54
CA ILE A 109 -8.82 -13.77 2.34
C ILE A 109 -9.97 -12.83 1.98
N ASP A 110 -9.99 -11.62 2.54
CA ASP A 110 -11.10 -10.71 2.23
C ASP A 110 -10.98 -10.12 0.84
N VAL A 111 -9.80 -9.64 0.43
CA VAL A 111 -9.56 -8.98 -0.86
C VAL A 111 -8.32 -9.55 -1.54
N VAL A 112 -8.46 -10.06 -2.76
CA VAL A 112 -7.31 -10.51 -3.56
C VAL A 112 -7.26 -9.73 -4.87
N HIS A 113 -6.13 -9.05 -5.09
CA HIS A 113 -5.88 -8.29 -6.30
C HIS A 113 -5.04 -9.07 -7.31
N LEU A 114 -5.31 -8.89 -8.61
CA LEU A 114 -4.30 -9.11 -9.63
C LEU A 114 -3.27 -7.97 -9.53
N HIS A 115 -1.98 -8.31 -9.38
CA HIS A 115 -0.92 -7.38 -9.00
C HIS A 115 -0.20 -6.77 -10.21
N SER A 116 -0.70 -5.65 -10.73
CA SER A 116 -0.19 -4.97 -11.95
C SER A 116 -0.29 -5.86 -13.21
N CYS A 117 -1.40 -6.60 -13.32
CA CYS A 117 -1.66 -7.46 -14.47
C CYS A 117 -1.75 -6.63 -15.76
N PRO A 118 -1.01 -7.00 -16.83
CA PRO A 118 -1.07 -6.33 -18.12
C PRO A 118 -2.49 -6.33 -18.71
N ILE A 119 -2.83 -5.29 -19.48
CA ILE A 119 -4.17 -5.13 -20.04
C ILE A 119 -4.53 -6.28 -20.99
N GLU A 120 -3.58 -6.74 -21.79
CA GLU A 120 -3.77 -7.83 -22.75
C GLU A 120 -4.16 -9.12 -22.02
N VAL A 121 -3.55 -9.40 -20.87
CA VAL A 121 -3.88 -10.56 -20.03
C VAL A 121 -5.26 -10.39 -19.38
N LEU A 122 -5.60 -9.20 -18.93
CA LEU A 122 -6.93 -8.91 -18.39
C LEU A 122 -8.03 -9.12 -19.45
N GLU A 123 -7.79 -8.70 -20.69
CA GLU A 123 -8.72 -8.84 -21.81
C GLU A 123 -8.97 -10.30 -22.18
N HIS A 124 -7.97 -11.17 -22.09
CA HIS A 124 -8.14 -12.63 -22.21
C HIS A 124 -9.05 -13.18 -21.10
N GLY A 125 -9.05 -12.57 -19.94
CA GLY A 125 -9.98 -12.84 -18.86
C GLY A 125 -9.74 -14.16 -18.10
N GLU A 126 -8.67 -14.90 -18.39
CA GLU A 126 -8.37 -16.17 -17.76
C GLU A 126 -7.98 -16.00 -16.30
N VAL A 127 -7.10 -15.08 -16.00
CA VAL A 127 -6.68 -14.74 -14.62
C VAL A 127 -7.84 -14.21 -13.77
N ILE A 128 -8.79 -13.50 -14.40
CA ILE A 128 -9.99 -13.03 -13.70
C ILE A 128 -10.89 -14.24 -13.36
N ARG A 129 -11.07 -15.18 -14.30
CA ARG A 129 -11.81 -16.43 -14.02
C ARG A 129 -11.20 -17.24 -12.88
N ALA A 130 -9.88 -17.25 -12.75
CA ALA A 130 -9.20 -17.92 -11.64
C ALA A 130 -9.54 -17.29 -10.28
N LEU A 131 -9.56 -15.96 -10.17
CA LEU A 131 -10.00 -15.28 -8.94
C LEU A 131 -11.50 -15.52 -8.66
N GLU A 132 -12.35 -15.43 -9.68
CA GLU A 132 -13.78 -15.73 -9.55
C GLU A 132 -14.00 -17.16 -9.07
N ARG A 133 -13.26 -18.12 -9.62
CA ARG A 133 -13.29 -19.53 -9.19
C ARG A 133 -12.82 -19.69 -7.75
N SER A 134 -11.75 -19.00 -7.35
CA SER A 134 -11.27 -19.00 -5.97
C SER A 134 -12.33 -18.45 -4.99
N ARG A 135 -13.09 -17.44 -5.43
CA ARG A 135 -14.22 -16.90 -4.65
C ARG A 135 -15.36 -17.92 -4.52
N GLU A 136 -15.75 -18.58 -5.61
CA GLU A 136 -16.77 -19.64 -5.58
C GLU A 136 -16.38 -20.80 -4.66
N LEU A 137 -15.08 -21.12 -4.58
CA LEU A 137 -14.53 -22.11 -3.65
C LEU A 137 -14.43 -21.61 -2.20
N GLY A 138 -14.83 -20.37 -1.92
CA GLY A 138 -14.80 -19.78 -0.58
C GLY A 138 -13.40 -19.38 -0.09
N LYS A 139 -12.38 -19.36 -0.97
CA LYS A 139 -11.00 -19.03 -0.61
C LYS A 139 -10.77 -17.52 -0.46
N LEU A 140 -11.57 -16.71 -1.12
CA LEU A 140 -11.56 -15.25 -1.03
C LEU A 140 -12.98 -14.66 -1.10
N ARG A 141 -13.14 -13.38 -0.70
CA ARG A 141 -14.44 -12.70 -0.71
C ARG A 141 -14.58 -11.71 -1.87
N VAL A 142 -13.54 -10.90 -2.13
CA VAL A 142 -13.56 -9.77 -3.09
C VAL A 142 -12.50 -10.00 -4.16
N VAL A 143 -12.94 -10.07 -5.42
CA VAL A 143 -12.06 -10.09 -6.59
C VAL A 143 -11.67 -8.66 -6.92
N ALA A 144 -10.36 -8.37 -6.97
CA ALA A 144 -9.85 -7.02 -7.06
C ALA A 144 -8.69 -6.88 -8.08
N TYR A 145 -8.42 -5.63 -8.48
CA TYR A 145 -7.30 -5.27 -9.33
C TYR A 145 -6.43 -4.20 -8.66
N SER A 146 -5.11 -4.36 -8.74
CA SER A 146 -4.16 -3.33 -8.31
C SER A 146 -3.22 -2.98 -9.44
N GLY A 147 -3.29 -1.77 -9.96
CA GLY A 147 -2.46 -1.25 -11.04
C GLY A 147 -2.91 0.12 -11.44
N ASP A 148 -2.37 0.62 -12.53
CA ASP A 148 -2.57 1.99 -12.99
C ASP A 148 -2.93 2.01 -14.50
N ASP A 149 -3.05 3.18 -15.11
CA ASP A 149 -3.21 3.45 -16.54
C ASP A 149 -4.41 2.71 -17.23
N ALA A 150 -4.18 2.20 -18.44
CA ALA A 150 -5.21 1.58 -19.27
C ALA A 150 -5.79 0.31 -18.64
N ALA A 151 -4.97 -0.47 -17.95
CA ALA A 151 -5.38 -1.70 -17.28
C ALA A 151 -6.32 -1.40 -16.08
N LEU A 152 -6.07 -0.33 -15.32
CA LEU A 152 -7.00 0.15 -14.29
C LEU A 152 -8.34 0.56 -14.90
N ALA A 153 -8.29 1.35 -15.98
CA ALA A 153 -9.50 1.79 -16.67
C ALA A 153 -10.32 0.62 -17.23
N TYR A 154 -9.66 -0.42 -17.73
CA TYR A 154 -10.30 -1.67 -18.13
C TYR A 154 -10.94 -2.37 -16.92
N ALA A 155 -10.19 -2.55 -15.83
CA ALA A 155 -10.67 -3.22 -14.62
C ALA A 155 -11.94 -2.56 -14.06
N VAL A 156 -12.01 -1.22 -14.06
CA VAL A 156 -13.20 -0.47 -13.61
C VAL A 156 -14.39 -0.70 -14.53
N ARG A 157 -14.19 -0.80 -15.85
CA ARG A 157 -15.27 -0.88 -16.83
C ARG A 157 -15.76 -2.29 -17.14
N CYS A 158 -14.92 -3.31 -16.99
CA CYS A 158 -15.26 -4.69 -17.37
C CYS A 158 -16.34 -5.35 -16.49
N GLY A 159 -16.67 -4.76 -15.32
CA GLY A 159 -17.75 -5.21 -14.44
C GLY A 159 -17.46 -6.50 -13.66
N ARG A 160 -16.21 -6.99 -13.66
CA ARG A 160 -15.82 -8.25 -13.01
C ARG A 160 -15.12 -8.05 -11.67
N PHE A 161 -14.60 -6.85 -11.39
CA PHE A 161 -13.95 -6.54 -10.12
C PHE A 161 -14.90 -5.82 -9.18
N GLN A 162 -14.74 -6.05 -7.87
CA GLN A 162 -15.47 -5.38 -6.80
C GLN A 162 -14.61 -4.33 -6.07
N SER A 163 -13.29 -4.35 -6.29
CA SER A 163 -12.38 -3.36 -5.71
C SER A 163 -11.22 -3.07 -6.66
N VAL A 164 -10.68 -1.85 -6.56
CA VAL A 164 -9.46 -1.43 -7.26
C VAL A 164 -8.52 -0.70 -6.30
N GLN A 165 -7.21 -0.86 -6.57
CA GLN A 165 -6.14 -0.16 -5.86
C GLN A 165 -5.24 0.52 -6.89
N ALA A 166 -5.03 1.85 -6.77
CA ALA A 166 -4.24 2.62 -7.70
C ALA A 166 -3.39 3.70 -7.02
N SER A 167 -2.39 4.19 -7.75
CA SER A 167 -1.53 5.28 -7.29
C SER A 167 -2.29 6.60 -7.25
N VAL A 168 -2.22 7.29 -6.11
CA VAL A 168 -2.73 8.65 -5.95
C VAL A 168 -1.80 9.44 -5.05
N SER A 169 -1.23 10.50 -5.57
CA SER A 169 -0.38 11.41 -4.81
C SER A 169 -0.42 12.83 -5.41
N VAL A 170 0.20 13.78 -4.75
CA VAL A 170 0.41 15.12 -5.29
C VAL A 170 1.14 15.06 -6.64
N CYS A 171 2.08 14.13 -6.79
CA CYS A 171 2.90 13.95 -7.99
C CYS A 171 2.35 12.91 -8.99
N ASP A 172 1.18 12.34 -8.71
CA ASP A 172 0.52 11.37 -9.60
C ASP A 172 -1.00 11.40 -9.38
N GLN A 173 -1.71 12.05 -10.27
CA GLN A 173 -3.16 12.26 -10.20
C GLN A 173 -3.91 11.64 -11.38
N GLN A 174 -3.23 10.87 -12.23
CA GLN A 174 -3.80 10.28 -13.44
C GLN A 174 -5.02 9.40 -13.17
N ALA A 175 -4.98 8.62 -12.10
CA ALA A 175 -6.05 7.71 -11.75
C ALA A 175 -7.31 8.41 -11.20
N ALA A 176 -7.25 9.70 -10.80
CA ALA A 176 -8.31 10.34 -10.02
C ALA A 176 -9.71 10.25 -10.68
N GLY A 177 -9.80 10.48 -11.99
CA GLY A 177 -11.08 10.37 -12.73
C GLY A 177 -11.60 8.94 -12.81
N VAL A 178 -10.70 7.96 -13.01
CA VAL A 178 -11.05 6.54 -13.08
C VAL A 178 -11.49 6.02 -11.72
N LEU A 179 -10.88 6.49 -10.63
CA LEU A 179 -11.26 6.11 -9.26
C LEU A 179 -12.62 6.68 -8.86
N ALA A 180 -12.94 7.90 -9.31
CA ALA A 180 -14.28 8.45 -9.12
C ALA A 180 -15.35 7.61 -9.86
N ASP A 181 -15.09 7.20 -11.12
CA ASP A 181 -15.98 6.29 -11.87
C ASP A 181 -16.10 4.93 -11.19
N ALA A 182 -15.00 4.38 -10.64
CA ALA A 182 -15.00 3.14 -9.87
C ALA A 182 -15.94 3.21 -8.67
N ALA A 183 -15.87 4.28 -7.88
CA ALA A 183 -16.73 4.49 -6.72
C ALA A 183 -18.20 4.67 -7.12
N ASP A 184 -18.50 5.44 -8.19
CA ASP A 184 -19.87 5.61 -8.73
C ASP A 184 -20.45 4.26 -9.19
N ARG A 185 -19.63 3.30 -9.61
CA ARG A 185 -20.00 1.91 -9.92
C ARG A 185 -20.12 1.02 -8.69
N GLY A 186 -19.73 1.51 -7.52
CA GLY A 186 -19.80 0.79 -6.26
C GLY A 186 -18.59 -0.10 -5.96
N LEU A 187 -17.46 0.10 -6.63
CA LEU A 187 -16.22 -0.58 -6.29
C LEU A 187 -15.61 -0.01 -5.00
N GLY A 188 -14.97 -0.86 -4.21
CA GLY A 188 -14.08 -0.42 -3.13
C GLY A 188 -12.81 0.17 -3.72
N VAL A 189 -12.43 1.38 -3.30
CA VAL A 189 -11.29 2.10 -3.87
C VAL A 189 -10.21 2.32 -2.82
N ILE A 190 -9.00 1.85 -3.13
CA ILE A 190 -7.81 2.02 -2.30
C ILE A 190 -6.81 2.91 -3.05
N ALA A 191 -6.28 3.95 -2.37
CA ALA A 191 -5.17 4.74 -2.88
C ALA A 191 -3.85 4.24 -2.29
N LYS A 192 -2.89 3.90 -3.17
CA LYS A 192 -1.51 3.52 -2.81
C LYS A 192 -0.54 4.64 -3.18
N ARG A 193 0.74 4.53 -2.71
CA ARG A 193 1.85 5.47 -3.04
C ARG A 193 1.54 6.93 -2.70
N VAL A 194 0.75 7.16 -1.67
CA VAL A 194 0.24 8.50 -1.30
C VAL A 194 1.35 9.53 -1.03
N PHE A 195 2.52 9.07 -0.59
CA PHE A 195 3.69 9.91 -0.38
C PHE A 195 4.63 10.00 -1.59
N ALA A 196 4.40 9.23 -2.67
CA ALA A 196 5.26 9.22 -3.87
C ALA A 196 6.77 9.07 -3.54
N GLY A 197 7.12 8.22 -2.56
CA GLY A 197 8.50 8.10 -2.08
C GLY A 197 9.04 9.35 -1.37
N ARG A 198 8.19 10.31 -0.98
CA ARG A 198 8.55 11.57 -0.31
C ARG A 198 9.52 12.45 -1.14
N PRO A 199 9.12 12.87 -2.34
CA PRO A 199 10.00 13.62 -3.25
C PRO A 199 10.41 15.00 -2.72
N TRP A 200 9.79 15.51 -1.65
CA TRP A 200 10.19 16.70 -0.91
C TRP A 200 11.34 16.47 0.07
N ALA A 201 11.63 15.22 0.42
CA ALA A 201 12.78 14.87 1.27
C ALA A 201 14.03 14.58 0.41
N PRO A 202 15.26 14.65 0.96
CA PRO A 202 16.45 14.23 0.23
C PRO A 202 16.33 12.80 -0.29
N LEU A 203 16.74 12.57 -1.56
CA LEU A 203 16.80 11.22 -2.14
C LEU A 203 17.86 10.40 -1.42
N SER A 204 17.55 9.13 -1.11
CA SER A 204 18.56 8.17 -0.69
C SER A 204 19.48 7.79 -1.85
N HIS A 205 20.67 7.25 -1.54
CA HIS A 205 21.57 6.70 -2.56
C HIS A 205 21.00 5.46 -3.27
N GLU A 206 20.03 4.79 -2.64
CA GLU A 206 19.34 3.60 -3.16
C GLU A 206 18.04 3.95 -3.91
N ALA A 207 17.81 5.23 -4.22
CA ALA A 207 16.59 5.65 -4.92
C ALA A 207 16.50 5.00 -6.30
N ASP A 208 15.40 4.31 -6.58
CA ASP A 208 15.08 3.73 -7.89
C ASP A 208 14.60 4.78 -8.90
N ASP A 209 14.29 4.35 -10.12
CA ASP A 209 13.83 5.24 -11.20
C ASP A 209 12.48 5.89 -10.86
N ALA A 210 11.59 5.19 -10.15
CA ALA A 210 10.31 5.75 -9.73
C ALA A 210 10.49 6.89 -8.73
N HIS A 211 11.41 6.74 -7.75
CA HIS A 211 11.73 7.81 -6.81
C HIS A 211 12.34 9.03 -7.52
N ARG A 212 13.24 8.80 -8.50
CA ARG A 212 13.83 9.88 -9.31
C ARG A 212 12.77 10.60 -10.14
N GLU A 213 11.84 9.87 -10.76
CA GLU A 213 10.76 10.45 -11.53
C GLU A 213 9.78 11.24 -10.65
N TYR A 214 9.40 10.73 -9.48
CA TYR A 214 8.57 11.49 -8.53
C TYR A 214 9.26 12.78 -8.08
N ARG A 215 10.58 12.75 -7.85
CA ARG A 215 11.36 13.95 -7.53
C ARG A 215 11.31 14.96 -8.68
N ARG A 216 11.51 14.51 -9.94
CA ARG A 216 11.42 15.36 -11.12
C ARG A 216 10.04 16.03 -11.23
N ARG A 217 8.97 15.24 -11.04
CA ARG A 217 7.59 15.75 -11.05
C ARG A 217 7.33 16.78 -9.95
N TYR A 218 7.78 16.49 -8.74
CA TYR A 218 7.67 17.43 -7.63
C TYR A 218 8.39 18.75 -7.90
N SER A 219 9.62 18.70 -8.43
CA SER A 219 10.36 19.91 -8.81
C SER A 219 9.62 20.74 -9.86
N ALA A 220 9.06 20.10 -10.90
CA ALA A 220 8.27 20.78 -11.91
C ALA A 220 6.98 21.43 -11.34
N LEU A 221 6.32 20.78 -10.39
CA LEU A 221 5.16 21.34 -9.69
C LEU A 221 5.56 22.55 -8.83
N ALA A 222 6.68 22.48 -8.11
CA ALA A 222 7.20 23.56 -7.30
C ALA A 222 7.58 24.79 -8.17
N GLU A 223 8.27 24.55 -9.29
CA GLU A 223 8.61 25.60 -10.29
C GLU A 223 7.32 26.24 -10.89
N ALA A 224 6.24 25.46 -11.03
CA ALA A 224 4.95 25.96 -11.50
C ALA A 224 4.14 26.70 -10.42
N GLY A 225 4.72 26.92 -9.23
CA GLY A 225 4.11 27.68 -8.14
C GLY A 225 3.25 26.85 -7.19
N LEU A 226 3.52 25.55 -7.03
CA LEU A 226 2.91 24.74 -5.98
C LEU A 226 3.34 25.30 -4.60
N PRO A 227 2.40 25.78 -3.75
CA PRO A 227 2.76 26.38 -2.47
C PRO A 227 3.23 25.33 -1.46
N GLU A 228 4.18 25.72 -0.61
CA GLU A 228 4.55 24.91 0.56
C GLU A 228 3.39 24.86 1.56
N PRO A 229 3.02 23.69 2.05
CA PRO A 229 1.97 23.55 3.07
C PRO A 229 2.48 23.93 4.46
N ASP A 230 1.63 24.58 5.26
CA ASP A 230 1.99 25.09 6.59
C ASP A 230 2.43 24.00 7.58
N ASP A 231 1.85 22.79 7.48
CA ASP A 231 2.14 21.64 8.35
C ASP A 231 2.97 20.54 7.67
N GLY A 232 3.56 20.87 6.53
CA GLY A 232 4.49 20.03 5.78
C GLY A 232 3.85 19.03 4.82
N TRP A 233 4.66 18.59 3.87
CA TRP A 233 4.21 17.77 2.75
C TRP A 233 3.71 16.40 3.14
N ASP A 234 4.19 15.78 4.22
CA ASP A 234 3.70 14.48 4.66
C ASP A 234 2.19 14.56 5.03
N ALA A 235 1.80 15.61 5.75
CA ALA A 235 0.40 15.81 6.12
C ALA A 235 -0.45 16.22 4.92
N ALA A 236 0.03 17.16 4.10
CA ALA A 236 -0.67 17.65 2.92
C ALA A 236 -0.90 16.52 1.87
N ALA A 237 0.13 15.71 1.59
CA ALA A 237 0.02 14.60 0.65
C ALA A 237 -0.99 13.54 1.13
N LEU A 238 -0.99 13.24 2.43
CA LEU A 238 -1.94 12.28 3.00
C LEU A 238 -3.38 12.80 2.93
N ARG A 239 -3.61 14.08 3.29
CA ARG A 239 -4.92 14.73 3.15
C ARG A 239 -5.37 14.75 1.70
N PHE A 240 -4.49 15.12 0.78
CA PHE A 240 -4.77 15.17 -0.65
C PHE A 240 -5.28 13.82 -1.17
N ALA A 241 -4.53 12.74 -0.93
CA ALA A 241 -4.91 11.40 -1.36
C ALA A 241 -6.22 10.94 -0.70
N ALA A 242 -6.39 11.17 0.62
CA ALA A 242 -7.58 10.79 1.36
C ALA A 242 -8.85 11.57 0.95
N SER A 243 -8.69 12.75 0.38
CA SER A 243 -9.79 13.59 -0.13
C SER A 243 -10.05 13.40 -1.63
N THR A 244 -9.28 12.54 -2.30
CA THR A 244 -9.53 12.24 -3.72
C THR A 244 -10.90 11.58 -3.87
N PRO A 245 -11.77 12.10 -4.77
CA PRO A 245 -13.12 11.60 -4.94
C PRO A 245 -13.15 10.09 -5.20
N GLY A 246 -13.96 9.37 -4.45
CA GLY A 246 -14.12 7.93 -4.58
C GLY A 246 -13.19 7.10 -3.68
N VAL A 247 -12.09 7.65 -3.16
CA VAL A 247 -11.16 6.90 -2.31
C VAL A 247 -11.80 6.57 -0.95
N ALA A 248 -11.94 5.29 -0.64
CA ALA A 248 -12.43 4.79 0.63
C ALA A 248 -11.31 4.66 1.66
N CYS A 249 -10.12 4.27 1.23
CA CYS A 249 -8.97 4.01 2.11
C CYS A 249 -7.67 4.44 1.43
N VAL A 250 -6.77 5.08 2.17
CA VAL A 250 -5.40 5.38 1.74
C VAL A 250 -4.42 4.47 2.45
N LEU A 251 -3.43 3.92 1.73
CA LEU A 251 -2.41 3.05 2.31
C LEU A 251 -1.17 3.84 2.70
N VAL A 252 -0.73 3.65 3.92
CA VAL A 252 0.57 4.08 4.40
C VAL A 252 1.36 2.90 4.93
N GLY A 253 2.64 2.85 4.63
CA GLY A 253 3.56 1.83 5.14
C GLY A 253 4.66 2.45 6.00
N GLY A 254 5.50 1.59 6.56
CA GLY A 254 6.67 2.01 7.32
C GLY A 254 6.98 1.08 8.48
N THR A 255 8.11 1.36 9.14
CA THR A 255 8.61 0.59 10.29
C THR A 255 8.65 1.42 11.59
N ASN A 256 8.12 2.66 11.56
CA ASN A 256 8.10 3.57 12.70
C ASN A 256 6.67 3.86 13.16
N LEU A 257 6.30 3.34 14.32
CA LEU A 257 4.96 3.51 14.89
C LEU A 257 4.62 4.99 15.22
N GLY A 258 5.62 5.82 15.51
CA GLY A 258 5.43 7.26 15.72
C GLY A 258 4.97 7.97 14.45
N HIS A 259 5.50 7.59 13.28
CA HIS A 259 5.02 8.09 11.98
C HIS A 259 3.59 7.66 11.72
N LEU A 260 3.27 6.38 11.99
CA LEU A 260 1.92 5.86 11.82
C LEU A 260 0.90 6.59 12.71
N ARG A 261 1.25 6.88 13.97
CA ARG A 261 0.41 7.70 14.88
C ARG A 261 0.15 9.10 14.33
N ARG A 262 1.17 9.77 13.77
CA ARG A 262 0.98 11.09 13.13
C ARG A 262 0.05 11.00 11.93
N ASN A 263 0.19 9.98 11.09
CA ASN A 263 -0.70 9.77 9.95
C ASN A 263 -2.16 9.54 10.38
N VAL A 264 -2.39 8.77 11.45
CA VAL A 264 -3.71 8.60 12.07
C VAL A 264 -4.29 9.95 12.51
N ALA A 265 -3.50 10.76 13.21
CA ALA A 265 -3.95 12.07 13.68
C ALA A 265 -4.33 13.02 12.52
N VAL A 266 -3.56 13.02 11.43
CA VAL A 266 -3.89 13.80 10.21
C VAL A 266 -5.23 13.36 9.62
N ILE A 267 -5.47 12.06 9.50
CA ILE A 267 -6.74 11.55 8.95
C ILE A 267 -7.92 11.82 9.90
N GLU A 268 -7.74 11.69 11.20
CA GLU A 268 -8.79 12.01 12.17
C GLU A 268 -9.16 13.49 12.15
N SER A 269 -8.18 14.39 12.06
CA SER A 269 -8.44 15.83 11.97
C SER A 269 -9.20 16.19 10.68
N LEU A 270 -8.86 15.55 9.56
CA LEU A 270 -9.56 15.72 8.29
C LEU A 270 -11.04 15.31 8.39
N VAL A 271 -11.33 14.17 9.01
CA VAL A 271 -12.70 13.64 9.17
C VAL A 271 -13.51 14.52 10.14
N HIS A 272 -12.91 14.97 11.25
CA HIS A 272 -13.58 15.83 12.21
C HIS A 272 -13.85 17.23 11.63
N GLY A 273 -12.87 17.84 10.95
CA GLY A 273 -13.05 19.12 10.27
C GLY A 273 -14.12 19.08 9.16
N ALA A 274 -14.29 17.94 8.52
CA ALA A 274 -15.37 17.70 7.57
C ALA A 274 -16.74 17.68 8.26
N ARG A 275 -16.88 16.95 9.37
CA ARG A 275 -18.12 16.86 10.16
C ARG A 275 -18.52 18.20 10.76
N ALA A 276 -17.55 18.97 11.30
CA ALA A 276 -17.81 20.30 11.83
C ALA A 276 -18.40 21.24 10.79
N ARG A 277 -17.85 21.24 9.58
CA ARG A 277 -18.36 22.06 8.46
C ARG A 277 -19.78 21.67 8.04
N ILE A 278 -20.12 20.38 8.03
CA ILE A 278 -21.46 19.91 7.71
C ILE A 278 -22.45 20.30 8.84
N ALA A 279 -22.01 20.27 10.10
CA ALA A 279 -22.84 20.63 11.25
C ALA A 279 -22.92 22.16 11.49
N GLY A 280 -22.15 22.96 10.77
CA GLY A 280 -22.05 24.41 11.01
C GLY A 280 -21.33 24.78 12.32
N GLU A 281 -20.55 23.84 12.89
CA GLU A 281 -19.80 24.00 14.12
C GLU A 281 -18.36 24.44 13.86
N SER A 282 -17.75 25.22 14.77
CA SER A 282 -16.33 25.54 14.65
C SER A 282 -15.47 24.31 15.00
N VAL A 283 -14.37 24.13 14.26
CA VAL A 283 -13.43 23.00 14.47
C VAL A 283 -12.86 22.99 15.89
N GLU A 284 -12.66 24.17 16.50
CA GLU A 284 -12.16 24.35 17.87
C GLU A 284 -13.11 23.77 18.93
N SER A 285 -14.42 23.81 18.71
CA SER A 285 -15.43 23.24 19.61
C SER A 285 -15.37 21.70 19.69
N LEU A 286 -14.95 21.01 18.62
CA LEU A 286 -14.90 19.56 18.54
C LEU A 286 -13.54 18.97 18.98
N LEU A 287 -12.47 19.73 18.88
CA LEU A 287 -11.13 19.33 19.34
C LEU A 287 -10.91 19.54 20.84
N GLY A 288 -11.98 19.98 21.57
CA GLY A 288 -11.92 20.25 22.99
C GLY A 288 -11.11 19.25 23.79
N ASN A 289 -10.02 19.70 24.41
CA ASN A 289 -9.21 19.14 25.51
C ASN A 289 -8.76 17.67 25.49
N ARG A 290 -9.03 16.87 24.45
CA ARG A 290 -8.61 15.46 24.42
C ARG A 290 -7.19 15.24 23.87
N PHE A 291 -6.60 16.24 23.21
CA PHE A 291 -5.30 16.09 22.54
C PHE A 291 -4.14 16.74 23.29
N VAL A 292 -4.39 17.68 24.19
CA VAL A 292 -3.31 18.43 24.89
C VAL A 292 -2.62 17.56 25.95
N ASP A 293 -3.31 16.61 26.56
CA ASP A 293 -2.77 15.81 27.67
C ASP A 293 -2.06 14.49 27.25
N ARG A 294 -1.88 14.20 25.94
CA ARG A 294 -1.26 12.95 25.46
C ARG A 294 0.00 13.10 24.58
N LEU A 295 0.51 14.29 24.41
CA LEU A 295 1.81 14.47 23.80
C LEU A 295 2.87 14.43 24.90
N PRO A 296 3.75 13.42 24.97
CA PRO A 296 4.94 13.52 25.80
C PRO A 296 5.79 14.66 25.25
N ASP A 297 6.22 15.52 26.14
CA ASP A 297 7.10 16.68 25.92
C ASP A 297 8.28 16.27 25.01
N ALA A 298 8.24 16.68 23.75
CA ALA A 298 9.33 16.51 22.82
C ALA A 298 10.28 17.70 22.97
N SER A 299 10.91 17.85 24.15
CA SER A 299 12.10 18.65 24.29
C SER A 299 13.26 17.91 23.64
N CYS A 300 13.53 18.24 22.39
CA CYS A 300 14.79 17.89 21.72
C CYS A 300 15.90 18.68 22.43
N PRO A 301 16.93 18.04 23.01
CA PRO A 301 18.07 18.80 23.53
C PRO A 301 18.81 19.43 22.36
N ALA A 302 19.10 20.71 22.48
CA ALA A 302 19.97 21.46 21.57
C ALA A 302 21.36 20.77 21.48
N PRO A 303 22.07 20.86 20.33
CA PRO A 303 23.39 20.24 20.18
C PRO A 303 24.38 20.91 21.15
N GLY A 304 24.75 20.15 22.18
CA GLY A 304 25.73 20.58 23.18
C GLY A 304 27.15 20.57 22.63
N SER A 305 27.90 21.56 23.06
CA SER A 305 29.33 21.77 22.86
C SER A 305 30.18 20.55 23.23
N PRO A 306 31.39 20.37 22.67
CA PRO A 306 32.21 19.18 22.88
C PRO A 306 32.74 19.05 24.31
N PRO A 307 32.90 17.84 24.82
CA PRO A 307 33.41 17.62 26.18
C PRO A 307 34.90 17.94 26.27
N THR A 308 35.24 18.73 27.28
CA THR A 308 36.61 18.95 27.76
C THR A 308 37.23 17.68 28.31
N ALA A 309 38.45 17.45 27.90
CA ALA A 309 39.30 16.34 28.32
C ALA A 309 39.49 16.27 29.89
N ALA A 310 39.21 15.13 30.45
CA ALA A 310 39.61 14.78 31.82
C ALA A 310 40.74 13.73 31.81
N THR A 311 41.78 14.05 32.46
CA THR A 311 43.07 13.34 32.68
C THR A 311 42.88 11.99 33.39
N PRO A 312 43.63 10.93 33.06
CA PRO A 312 43.50 9.64 33.73
C PRO A 312 44.34 9.57 35.02
N THR A 313 43.73 9.17 36.09
CA THR A 313 44.45 8.71 37.30
C THR A 313 44.65 7.20 37.22
N ARG A 314 45.95 6.82 37.29
CA ARG A 314 46.48 5.47 37.52
C ARG A 314 46.00 4.90 38.85
N ARG A 315 45.66 3.63 38.86
CA ARG A 315 45.98 2.74 39.97
C ARG A 315 46.16 1.30 39.50
N ASP A 316 47.26 0.79 39.99
CA ASP A 316 47.94 -0.50 39.77
C ASP A 316 47.15 -1.71 40.30
N GLY A 317 47.38 -2.87 39.67
CA GLY A 317 47.74 -4.01 40.48
C GLY A 317 47.17 -5.38 40.08
N ILE A 318 48.03 -6.23 39.48
CA ILE A 318 48.19 -7.69 39.77
C ILE A 318 47.07 -8.60 39.22
N GLY A 319 47.23 -9.45 38.21
CA GLY A 319 48.17 -10.59 38.13
C GLY A 319 47.34 -11.88 38.06
N GLY A 320 47.56 -12.74 37.08
CA GLY A 320 47.05 -14.12 37.13
C GLY A 320 46.80 -14.75 35.76
N SER A 321 47.86 -15.33 35.21
CA SER A 321 47.85 -16.28 34.10
C SER A 321 47.09 -17.56 34.45
N HIS A 322 46.43 -18.20 33.50
CA HIS A 322 46.64 -19.63 33.20
C HIS A 322 46.04 -20.04 31.85
N SER A 323 46.87 -20.71 31.11
CA SER A 323 46.76 -21.44 29.86
C SER A 323 45.97 -22.76 30.04
N ALA A 324 45.40 -23.23 28.96
CA ALA A 324 45.38 -24.60 28.42
C ALA A 324 43.99 -24.97 27.88
N ALA A 325 43.93 -25.23 26.63
CA ALA A 325 44.07 -26.43 25.83
C ALA A 325 42.74 -27.06 25.40
N MET A 326 42.61 -27.10 24.08
CA MET A 326 41.96 -28.08 23.18
C MET A 326 41.01 -29.12 23.78
N HIS A 327 39.80 -29.20 23.17
CA HIS A 327 39.37 -30.48 22.60
C HIS A 327 38.30 -30.27 21.49
N ASP A 328 38.66 -30.80 20.36
CA ASP A 328 37.91 -31.11 19.17
C ASP A 328 36.80 -32.16 19.47
N ARG A 329 35.57 -31.95 19.00
CA ARG A 329 34.63 -32.98 18.52
C ARG A 329 33.56 -32.35 17.66
N GLY A 330 33.64 -32.69 16.36
CA GLY A 330 32.59 -32.42 15.39
C GLY A 330 31.32 -33.19 15.73
N ASP A 331 30.18 -32.60 15.32
CA ASP A 331 29.05 -33.35 14.87
C ASP A 331 28.24 -32.48 13.87
N GLY A 332 27.75 -33.19 12.83
CA GLY A 332 27.13 -32.61 11.67
C GLY A 332 25.72 -32.09 11.95
N SER A 333 25.39 -30.99 11.36
CA SER A 333 24.02 -30.60 11.08
C SER A 333 23.91 -30.17 9.63
N GLU A 334 23.12 -30.95 8.90
CA GLU A 334 22.74 -30.74 7.50
C GLU A 334 22.15 -29.34 7.29
N GLY A 335 22.73 -28.62 6.32
CA GLY A 335 22.28 -27.29 5.97
C GLY A 335 20.94 -27.36 5.23
N VAL A 336 20.00 -26.58 5.74
CA VAL A 336 18.79 -26.19 5.00
C VAL A 336 19.22 -25.20 3.92
N PRO A 337 18.84 -25.37 2.64
CA PRO A 337 19.26 -24.46 1.58
C PRO A 337 18.65 -23.09 1.78
N ALA A 338 19.51 -22.07 1.80
CA ALA A 338 19.14 -20.67 1.79
C ALA A 338 18.25 -20.36 0.56
N ASN A 339 17.08 -19.83 0.83
CA ASN A 339 16.15 -19.32 -0.16
C ASN A 339 16.85 -18.20 -0.97
N LYS A 340 17.08 -18.43 -2.26
CA LYS A 340 17.68 -17.46 -3.17
C LYS A 340 16.74 -16.27 -3.28
N ALA A 341 17.21 -15.11 -2.88
CA ALA A 341 16.57 -13.83 -3.20
C ALA A 341 16.41 -13.75 -4.73
N ILE A 342 15.18 -13.47 -5.17
CA ILE A 342 14.87 -13.23 -6.59
C ILE A 342 15.47 -11.88 -6.94
N PRO A 343 16.32 -11.77 -7.99
CA PRO A 343 16.88 -10.49 -8.43
C PRO A 343 15.77 -9.54 -8.89
N GLU A 344 15.85 -8.27 -8.52
CA GLU A 344 14.94 -7.18 -8.91
C GLU A 344 14.82 -6.96 -10.44
N GLU A 345 15.68 -7.59 -11.24
CA GLU A 345 15.70 -7.48 -12.71
C GLU A 345 14.50 -8.15 -13.42
N ARG A 346 13.61 -8.86 -12.72
CA ARG A 346 12.41 -9.46 -13.35
C ARG A 346 11.16 -8.57 -13.32
N LEU A 347 11.23 -7.37 -12.81
CA LEU A 347 10.15 -6.40 -12.87
C LEU A 347 10.29 -5.51 -14.12
N GLY A 348 9.82 -6.02 -15.26
CA GLY A 348 9.49 -5.21 -16.42
C GLY A 348 10.58 -4.96 -17.46
N ARG A 349 10.85 -5.93 -18.31
CA ARG A 349 11.20 -5.73 -19.74
C ARG A 349 10.89 -7.02 -20.49
N TYR A 350 9.72 -7.08 -21.11
CA TYR A 350 9.51 -8.00 -22.23
C TYR A 350 9.99 -7.30 -23.50
N PRO A 351 10.88 -7.92 -24.31
CA PRO A 351 11.21 -7.43 -25.64
C PRO A 351 10.00 -7.65 -26.56
N LEU A 352 9.61 -6.60 -27.26
CA LEU A 352 8.75 -6.70 -28.44
C LEU A 352 9.60 -7.28 -29.57
N ASP A 353 9.58 -8.59 -29.74
CA ASP A 353 10.04 -9.21 -30.96
C ASP A 353 8.86 -9.39 -31.92
N ALA A 354 8.97 -8.68 -33.03
CA ALA A 354 8.12 -8.84 -34.20
C ALA A 354 8.52 -10.10 -34.97
N GLY A 355 7.53 -10.97 -35.23
CA GLY A 355 7.64 -11.95 -36.29
C GLY A 355 7.43 -13.38 -35.86
N ASP A 356 6.16 -13.87 -35.93
CA ASP A 356 5.85 -15.04 -36.74
C ASP A 356 4.33 -15.13 -36.95
N ALA A 357 3.92 -14.76 -38.14
CA ALA A 357 2.60 -14.99 -38.69
C ALA A 357 2.55 -16.45 -39.23
N ALA A 358 2.19 -17.40 -38.41
CA ALA A 358 1.73 -18.73 -38.86
C ALA A 358 1.35 -19.64 -37.67
N HIS A 359 0.22 -19.37 -36.99
CA HIS A 359 -0.55 -20.40 -36.25
C HIS A 359 -1.96 -19.91 -35.90
N GLU A 360 -2.62 -19.27 -36.86
CA GLU A 360 -4.08 -19.09 -36.82
C GLU A 360 -4.74 -20.26 -37.54
N GLU A 361 -5.04 -21.30 -36.80
CA GLU A 361 -6.13 -22.25 -37.10
C GLU A 361 -6.11 -23.36 -36.04
N ARG A 362 -6.92 -23.21 -34.99
CA ARG A 362 -7.58 -24.21 -34.15
C ARG A 362 -7.73 -23.78 -32.70
N LEU A 363 -8.41 -22.71 -32.44
CA LEU A 363 -9.15 -22.55 -31.17
C LEU A 363 -10.51 -21.94 -31.50
N GLY A 364 -11.55 -22.78 -31.44
CA GLY A 364 -12.92 -22.38 -31.67
C GLY A 364 -13.30 -21.21 -30.72
N ARG A 365 -13.70 -20.09 -31.31
CA ARG A 365 -14.32 -18.98 -30.58
C ARG A 365 -15.65 -19.48 -30.02
N GLY A 366 -15.64 -19.85 -28.73
CA GLY A 366 -16.90 -19.92 -27.98
C GLY A 366 -17.53 -18.53 -27.91
N PRO A 367 -18.86 -18.40 -27.94
CA PRO A 367 -19.52 -17.11 -27.90
C PRO A 367 -19.14 -16.36 -26.63
N LEU A 368 -18.68 -15.11 -26.79
CA LEU A 368 -18.50 -14.15 -25.70
C LEU A 368 -19.82 -14.09 -24.92
N ALA A 369 -19.76 -14.35 -23.62
CA ALA A 369 -20.92 -14.16 -22.76
C ALA A 369 -21.42 -12.72 -22.93
N PRO A 370 -22.74 -12.49 -23.00
CA PRO A 370 -23.28 -11.14 -23.17
C PRO A 370 -22.76 -10.24 -22.05
N ALA A 371 -22.31 -9.05 -22.42
CA ALA A 371 -21.88 -8.03 -21.48
C ALA A 371 -23.00 -7.83 -20.44
N ILE A 372 -22.71 -8.12 -19.18
CA ILE A 372 -23.63 -7.84 -18.08
C ILE A 372 -23.83 -6.33 -18.10
N ALA A 373 -25.08 -5.88 -18.29
CA ALA A 373 -25.44 -4.47 -18.31
C ALA A 373 -24.85 -3.80 -17.05
N ALA A 374 -24.15 -2.69 -17.26
CA ALA A 374 -23.58 -1.93 -16.16
C ALA A 374 -24.70 -1.58 -15.16
N PRO A 375 -24.54 -1.83 -13.85
CA PRO A 375 -25.54 -1.47 -12.88
C PRO A 375 -25.79 0.04 -12.92
N PRO A 376 -27.03 0.52 -12.63
CA PRO A 376 -27.36 1.93 -12.67
C PRO A 376 -26.42 2.72 -11.73
N ARG A 377 -25.97 3.88 -12.18
CA ARG A 377 -25.20 4.83 -11.35
C ARG A 377 -26.05 5.23 -10.16
N LEU A 378 -25.54 4.98 -8.96
CA LEU A 378 -26.18 5.45 -7.73
C LEU A 378 -25.72 6.89 -7.47
N GLY A 379 -26.63 7.71 -6.96
CA GLY A 379 -26.25 8.99 -6.37
C GLY A 379 -25.20 8.76 -5.28
N ARG A 380 -24.17 9.62 -5.23
CA ARG A 380 -23.12 9.54 -4.20
C ARG A 380 -23.76 9.66 -2.83
N ASP A 381 -23.50 8.71 -1.94
CA ASP A 381 -23.83 8.87 -0.53
C ASP A 381 -22.93 9.98 0.05
N PRO A 382 -23.49 11.11 0.49
CA PRO A 382 -22.70 12.22 1.04
C PRO A 382 -21.89 11.80 2.28
N SER A 383 -22.28 10.74 2.98
CA SER A 383 -21.55 10.24 4.17
C SER A 383 -20.24 9.54 3.81
N ASN A 384 -20.07 9.11 2.55
CA ASN A 384 -18.87 8.46 2.03
C ASN A 384 -17.88 9.44 1.38
N SER A 385 -18.24 10.70 1.18
CA SER A 385 -17.32 11.74 0.74
C SER A 385 -16.71 12.45 1.96
N ILE A 386 -15.39 12.56 1.98
CA ILE A 386 -14.74 13.57 2.82
C ILE A 386 -15.20 14.91 2.28
N ALA A 387 -15.75 15.78 3.15
CA ALA A 387 -16.38 17.07 2.85
C ALA A 387 -15.62 17.94 1.83
N ALA A 388 -16.26 19.06 1.42
CA ALA A 388 -15.74 19.98 0.41
C ALA A 388 -14.22 20.09 0.40
N GLU A 389 -13.64 19.92 -0.79
CA GLU A 389 -12.19 19.91 -1.03
C GLU A 389 -11.54 21.12 -0.34
N PRO A 390 -10.50 20.92 0.50
CA PRO A 390 -9.77 22.03 1.06
C PRO A 390 -9.18 22.91 -0.05
N GLN A 391 -9.10 24.21 0.16
CA GLN A 391 -8.57 25.17 -0.84
C GLN A 391 -7.15 24.77 -1.30
N GLU A 392 -6.33 24.25 -0.39
CA GLU A 392 -5.00 23.68 -0.68
C GLU A 392 -5.06 22.59 -1.79
N HIS A 393 -6.03 21.69 -1.73
CA HIS A 393 -6.17 20.62 -2.71
C HIS A 393 -6.59 21.11 -4.09
N ALA A 394 -7.43 22.16 -4.14
CA ALA A 394 -7.80 22.78 -5.40
C ALA A 394 -6.58 23.40 -6.10
N VAL A 395 -5.67 24.04 -5.36
CA VAL A 395 -4.41 24.56 -5.90
C VAL A 395 -3.49 23.45 -6.38
N ILE A 396 -3.35 22.36 -5.62
CA ILE A 396 -2.57 21.19 -6.02
C ILE A 396 -3.09 20.61 -7.33
N ARG A 397 -4.41 20.42 -7.49
CA ARG A 397 -5.02 19.90 -8.73
C ARG A 397 -4.83 20.86 -9.90
N ALA A 398 -5.05 22.15 -9.70
CA ALA A 398 -4.87 23.14 -10.75
C ALA A 398 -3.41 23.21 -11.24
N THR A 399 -2.43 23.11 -10.32
CA THR A 399 -1.02 23.07 -10.69
C THR A 399 -0.68 21.79 -11.46
N TRP A 400 -1.17 20.63 -11.03
CA TRP A 400 -1.04 19.37 -11.76
C TRP A 400 -1.60 19.48 -13.19
N GLN A 401 -2.80 20.02 -13.36
CA GLN A 401 -3.42 20.15 -14.68
C GLN A 401 -2.60 21.01 -15.65
N ARG A 402 -1.81 21.98 -15.15
CA ARG A 402 -0.94 22.82 -16.00
C ARG A 402 0.32 22.10 -16.45
N VAL A 403 0.92 21.21 -15.65
CA VAL A 403 2.26 20.67 -15.92
C VAL A 403 2.35 19.14 -15.87
N GLY A 404 1.37 18.48 -15.31
CA GLY A 404 1.41 17.03 -15.04
C GLY A 404 0.36 16.22 -15.78
N ALA A 405 -0.51 16.85 -16.57
CA ALA A 405 -1.63 16.16 -17.21
C ALA A 405 -1.22 15.03 -18.15
N ASP A 406 -0.06 15.14 -18.79
CA ASP A 406 0.49 14.15 -19.73
C ASP A 406 1.40 13.10 -19.07
N TRP A 407 1.67 13.21 -17.77
CA TRP A 407 2.51 12.24 -17.08
C TRP A 407 1.75 10.93 -16.86
N ARG A 408 2.42 9.82 -17.18
CA ARG A 408 1.84 8.47 -16.97
C ARG A 408 1.99 8.02 -15.53
N GLY A 409 1.15 7.07 -15.11
CA GLY A 409 1.28 6.37 -13.83
C GLY A 409 2.64 5.68 -13.71
N LEU A 410 3.17 5.58 -12.50
CA LEU A 410 4.41 4.83 -12.22
C LEU A 410 4.01 3.47 -11.61
N VAL A 411 4.22 2.42 -12.36
CA VAL A 411 3.88 1.04 -11.97
C VAL A 411 4.97 0.44 -11.10
#